data_acb378a506a5089b09f6ba024247e949
#
_entry.id   acb378a506a5089b09f6ba024247e949
#
_cell.length_a   1.000
_cell.length_b   1.000
_cell.length_c   1.000
_cell.angle_alpha   90.00
_cell.angle_beta   90.00
_cell.angle_gamma   90.00
#
_symmetry.space_group_name_H-M   'P 1'
#
loop_
_entity.id
_entity.type
_entity.pdbx_description
1 polymer ?
#
loop_
_entity_poly.entity_id
_entity_poly.type
_entity_poly.pdbx_seq_one_letter_code
_entity_poly.pdbx_strand_id
1 'polypeptide(L)'
;MTRLIGGDIIDIGIGMGTGITIHKYYNANENTFSEEFTNVLTNSDKLIAYIEVSKENPLENRKVVVQNIFDKSLFYEEFKLDFSNVDTPVIEAEFSKDGASLLLTYLSGEKQTQTSEILDLTV
;
A
#
# COMPACT_ATOMS: atom_id res chain seq x y z
N MET A 1 16.08 -1.63 -7.65
CA MET A 1 15.84 -3.06 -7.29
C MET A 1 14.59 -3.56 -8.00
N THR A 2 14.64 -4.75 -8.55
CA THR A 2 13.49 -5.35 -9.23
C THR A 2 13.13 -6.67 -8.54
N ARG A 3 11.83 -7.00 -8.53
CA ARG A 3 11.33 -8.22 -7.92
C ARG A 3 10.11 -8.73 -8.68
N LEU A 4 10.11 -10.03 -9.00
CA LEU A 4 8.95 -10.67 -9.59
C LEU A 4 7.91 -10.93 -8.49
N ILE A 5 6.68 -10.43 -8.66
CA ILE A 5 5.64 -10.55 -7.64
C ILE A 5 4.52 -11.52 -7.99
N GLY A 6 4.57 -12.10 -9.17
CA GLY A 6 3.61 -13.11 -9.61
C GLY A 6 3.43 -13.05 -11.10
N GLY A 7 3.34 -14.21 -11.75
CA GLY A 7 3.19 -14.28 -13.20
C GLY A 7 4.24 -13.44 -13.90
N ASP A 8 3.79 -12.47 -14.66
CA ASP A 8 4.65 -11.60 -15.47
C ASP A 8 4.80 -10.19 -14.89
N ILE A 9 4.50 -10.00 -13.59
CA ILE A 9 4.53 -8.69 -12.97
C ILE A 9 5.81 -8.48 -12.18
N ILE A 10 6.49 -7.38 -12.45
CA ILE A 10 7.75 -7.02 -11.83
C ILE A 10 7.58 -5.73 -11.02
N ASP A 11 8.00 -5.77 -9.76
CA ASP A 11 8.07 -4.60 -8.89
C ASP A 11 9.44 -3.94 -9.06
N ILE A 12 9.46 -2.70 -9.52
CA ILE A 12 10.68 -1.92 -9.71
C ILE A 12 10.74 -0.87 -8.62
N GLY A 13 11.67 -1.06 -7.67
CA GLY A 13 11.88 -0.10 -6.59
C GLY A 13 12.99 0.88 -6.95
N ILE A 14 12.69 2.17 -6.83
CA ILE A 14 13.65 3.24 -7.13
C ILE A 14 13.89 4.05 -5.86
N GLY A 15 15.11 3.99 -5.34
CA GLY A 15 15.50 4.77 -4.17
C GLY A 15 15.78 6.21 -4.55
N MET A 16 15.26 7.16 -3.78
CA MET A 16 15.40 8.60 -4.05
C MET A 16 16.53 9.25 -3.25
N GLY A 17 17.30 8.46 -2.48
CA GLY A 17 18.41 9.00 -1.68
C GLY A 17 17.99 9.71 -0.41
N THR A 18 16.68 9.79 -0.12
CA THR A 18 16.11 10.49 1.02
C THR A 18 15.35 9.55 1.96
N GLY A 19 15.57 8.24 1.84
CA GLY A 19 14.80 7.23 2.56
C GLY A 19 13.44 6.93 1.95
N ILE A 20 13.12 7.57 0.84
CA ILE A 20 11.87 7.33 0.10
C ILE A 20 12.16 6.38 -1.03
N THR A 21 11.30 5.36 -1.18
CA THR A 21 11.34 4.45 -2.32
C THR A 21 10.08 4.62 -3.14
N ILE A 22 10.24 4.80 -4.44
CA ILE A 22 9.13 4.82 -5.39
C ILE A 22 9.02 3.43 -5.99
N HIS A 23 7.81 2.89 -6.03
CA HIS A 23 7.53 1.61 -6.66
C HIS A 23 6.77 1.82 -7.96
N LYS A 24 7.22 1.16 -9.01
CA LYS A 24 6.56 1.13 -10.30
C LYS A 24 6.50 -0.32 -10.75
N TYR A 25 5.35 -0.74 -11.25
CA TYR A 25 5.14 -2.13 -11.63
C TYR A 25 5.08 -2.27 -13.14
N TYR A 26 5.62 -3.36 -13.65
CA TYR A 26 5.64 -3.66 -15.07
C TYR A 26 5.00 -5.02 -15.30
N ASN A 27 4.01 -5.06 -16.20
CA ASN A 27 3.40 -6.31 -16.66
C ASN A 27 4.07 -6.70 -17.97
N ALA A 28 4.91 -7.72 -17.94
CA ALA A 28 5.67 -8.17 -19.13
C ALA A 28 4.79 -8.80 -20.19
N ASN A 29 3.68 -9.42 -19.79
CA ASN A 29 2.75 -10.04 -20.72
C ASN A 29 2.01 -8.99 -21.57
N GLU A 30 1.62 -7.88 -20.97
CA GLU A 30 0.89 -6.81 -21.63
C GLU A 30 1.78 -5.64 -22.04
N ASN A 31 3.04 -5.66 -21.66
CA ASN A 31 4.00 -4.56 -21.90
C ASN A 31 3.45 -3.23 -21.39
N THR A 32 2.99 -3.21 -20.15
CA THR A 32 2.34 -2.06 -19.52
C THR A 32 3.00 -1.71 -18.21
N PHE A 33 3.20 -0.41 -17.95
CA PHE A 33 3.68 0.09 -16.67
C PHE A 33 2.52 0.63 -15.84
N SER A 34 2.61 0.48 -14.53
CA SER A 34 1.70 1.15 -13.62
C SER A 34 2.11 2.60 -13.41
N GLU A 35 1.28 3.35 -12.69
CA GLU A 35 1.71 4.62 -12.11
C GLU A 35 2.76 4.38 -11.04
N GLU A 36 3.38 5.43 -10.55
CA GLU A 36 4.36 5.35 -9.48
C GLU A 36 3.67 5.44 -8.12
N PHE A 37 4.08 4.60 -7.18
CA PHE A 37 3.53 4.56 -5.83
C PHE A 37 4.60 4.85 -4.80
N THR A 38 4.24 5.60 -3.75
CA THR A 38 5.08 5.84 -2.59
C THR A 38 4.37 5.36 -1.33
N ASN A 39 5.11 5.21 -0.24
CA ASN A 39 4.56 4.74 1.05
C ASN A 39 3.84 3.39 0.92
N VAL A 40 4.39 2.51 0.08
CA VAL A 40 3.80 1.20 -0.18
C VAL A 40 3.93 0.33 1.07
N LEU A 41 2.81 -0.25 1.51
CA LEU A 41 2.76 -1.17 2.64
C LEU A 41 2.99 -2.60 2.21
N THR A 42 2.27 -3.03 1.18
CA THR A 42 2.38 -4.39 0.64
C THR A 42 1.68 -4.44 -0.71
N ASN A 43 1.88 -5.54 -1.41
CA ASN A 43 1.17 -5.81 -2.66
C ASN A 43 0.90 -7.30 -2.80
N SER A 44 -0.14 -7.63 -3.59
CA SER A 44 -0.36 -8.95 -4.14
C SER A 44 -0.01 -8.91 -5.63
N ASP A 45 -0.36 -9.95 -6.37
CA ASP A 45 -0.17 -9.96 -7.83
C ASP A 45 -1.15 -9.06 -8.57
N LYS A 46 -2.17 -8.52 -7.89
CA LYS A 46 -3.21 -7.67 -8.49
C LYS A 46 -3.38 -6.34 -7.78
N LEU A 47 -3.24 -6.32 -6.46
CA LEU A 47 -3.56 -5.17 -5.63
C LEU A 47 -2.32 -4.60 -4.96
N ILE A 48 -2.35 -3.31 -4.70
CA ILE A 48 -1.35 -2.61 -3.92
C ILE A 48 -2.03 -1.85 -2.78
N ALA A 49 -1.39 -1.85 -1.62
CA ALA A 49 -1.81 -1.06 -0.47
C ALA A 49 -0.74 -0.04 -0.13
N TYR A 50 -1.13 1.20 0.01
CA TYR A 50 -0.20 2.27 0.34
C TYR A 50 -0.88 3.30 1.22
N ILE A 51 -0.08 4.17 1.87
CA ILE A 51 -0.60 5.27 2.67
C ILE A 51 -0.59 6.54 1.83
N GLU A 52 -1.76 7.16 1.69
CA GLU A 52 -1.89 8.47 1.08
C GLU A 52 -1.77 9.53 2.16
N VAL A 53 -0.86 10.47 1.98
CA VAL A 53 -0.61 11.55 2.94
C VAL A 53 -0.95 12.89 2.33
N SER A 54 -1.35 13.84 3.18
CA SER A 54 -1.52 15.22 2.79
C SER A 54 -0.16 15.88 2.67
N LYS A 55 0.07 16.65 1.62
CA LYS A 55 1.30 17.40 1.44
C LYS A 55 1.47 18.48 2.52
N GLU A 56 0.37 19.03 3.00
CA GLU A 56 0.38 20.09 4.01
C GLU A 56 0.61 19.53 5.42
N ASN A 57 -0.04 18.42 5.75
CA ASN A 57 0.04 17.80 7.07
C ASN A 57 0.29 16.30 6.93
N PRO A 58 1.56 15.88 6.69
CA PRO A 58 1.86 14.45 6.41
C PRO A 58 1.48 13.48 7.53
N LEU A 59 1.34 13.96 8.76
CA LEU A 59 0.97 13.12 9.91
C LEU A 59 -0.53 13.14 10.20
N GLU A 60 -1.30 13.95 9.48
CA GLU A 60 -2.75 14.07 9.67
C GLU A 60 -3.50 13.57 8.44
N ASN A 61 -4.73 13.09 8.67
CA ASN A 61 -5.63 12.66 7.59
C ASN A 61 -5.04 11.60 6.67
N ARG A 62 -4.13 10.79 7.19
CA ARG A 62 -3.58 9.66 6.44
C ARG A 62 -4.64 8.59 6.26
N LYS A 63 -4.65 7.99 5.09
CA LYS A 63 -5.55 6.87 4.81
C LYS A 63 -4.81 5.77 4.08
N VAL A 64 -5.30 4.55 4.26
CA VAL A 64 -4.81 3.40 3.49
C VAL A 64 -5.62 3.34 2.21
N VAL A 65 -4.94 3.30 1.08
CA VAL A 65 -5.56 3.09 -0.22
C VAL A 65 -5.19 1.69 -0.70
N VAL A 66 -6.20 0.95 -1.14
CA VAL A 66 -6.00 -0.34 -1.81
C VAL A 66 -6.59 -0.21 -3.20
N GLN A 67 -5.79 -0.50 -4.20
CA GLN A 67 -6.24 -0.40 -5.59
C GLN A 67 -5.62 -1.48 -6.47
N ASN A 68 -6.22 -1.68 -7.64
CA ASN A 68 -5.60 -2.50 -8.67
C ASN A 68 -4.32 -1.80 -9.14
N ILE A 69 -3.23 -2.53 -9.26
CA ILE A 69 -1.90 -1.98 -9.55
C ILE A 69 -1.88 -1.22 -10.87
N PHE A 70 -2.55 -1.75 -11.89
CA PHE A 70 -2.48 -1.19 -13.25
C PHE A 70 -3.69 -0.35 -13.65
N ASP A 71 -4.83 -0.56 -12.99
CA ASP A 71 -6.07 0.11 -13.37
C ASP A 71 -6.97 0.29 -12.15
N LYS A 72 -6.94 1.47 -11.56
CA LYS A 72 -7.75 1.75 -10.37
C LYS A 72 -9.25 1.77 -10.65
N SER A 73 -9.68 1.79 -11.91
CA SER A 73 -11.09 1.65 -12.23
C SER A 73 -11.61 0.23 -11.97
N LEU A 74 -10.71 -0.76 -11.90
CA LEU A 74 -11.06 -2.14 -11.57
C LEU A 74 -11.26 -2.35 -10.08
N PHE A 75 -10.50 -1.65 -9.27
CA PHE A 75 -10.65 -1.66 -7.81
C PHE A 75 -9.95 -0.46 -7.20
N TYR A 76 -10.65 0.28 -6.35
CA TYR A 76 -10.09 1.39 -5.58
C TYR A 76 -10.91 1.57 -4.32
N GLU A 77 -10.26 1.52 -3.16
CA GLU A 77 -10.94 1.73 -1.89
C GLU A 77 -10.03 2.44 -0.90
N GLU A 78 -10.61 3.34 -0.12
CA GLU A 78 -9.91 4.12 0.89
C GLU A 78 -10.39 3.73 2.27
N PHE A 79 -9.45 3.58 3.20
CA PHE A 79 -9.75 3.27 4.60
C PHE A 79 -9.14 4.33 5.51
N LYS A 80 -9.97 4.97 6.32
CA LYS A 80 -9.49 5.92 7.33
C LYS A 80 -9.33 5.18 8.64
N LEU A 81 -8.12 5.17 9.17
CA LEU A 81 -7.77 4.49 10.41
C LEU A 81 -7.20 5.51 11.39
N ASP A 82 -7.31 5.19 12.67
CA ASP A 82 -6.83 6.06 13.74
C ASP A 82 -5.32 5.87 13.96
N PHE A 83 -4.51 6.27 12.99
CA PHE A 83 -3.07 6.17 13.11
C PHE A 83 -2.52 7.12 14.17
N SER A 84 -1.58 6.61 14.97
CA SER A 84 -0.79 7.46 15.86
C SER A 84 -0.01 8.50 15.06
N ASN A 85 0.23 9.64 15.69
CA ASN A 85 0.93 10.75 15.05
C ASN A 85 2.44 10.52 15.03
N VAL A 86 2.87 9.45 14.37
CA VAL A 86 4.26 9.05 14.19
C VAL A 86 4.53 8.83 12.71
N ASP A 87 5.82 8.88 12.30
CA ASP A 87 6.20 8.79 10.89
C ASP A 87 5.79 7.46 10.25
N THR A 88 5.97 6.36 10.97
CA THR A 88 5.71 5.02 10.44
C THR A 88 4.81 4.25 11.41
N PRO A 89 3.48 4.51 11.37
CA PRO A 89 2.57 3.85 12.32
C PRO A 89 2.25 2.40 11.97
N VAL A 90 2.46 1.97 10.73
CA VAL A 90 2.13 0.61 10.30
C VAL A 90 3.28 -0.33 10.64
N ILE A 91 2.96 -1.40 11.37
CA ILE A 91 3.92 -2.42 11.79
C ILE A 91 3.95 -3.56 10.78
N GLU A 92 2.78 -3.98 10.30
CA GLU A 92 2.66 -5.11 9.40
C GLU A 92 1.45 -4.95 8.49
N ALA A 93 1.56 -5.40 7.26
CA ALA A 93 0.46 -5.42 6.29
C ALA A 93 0.60 -6.64 5.40
N GLU A 94 -0.49 -7.39 5.25
CA GLU A 94 -0.47 -8.62 4.46
C GLU A 94 -1.83 -8.89 3.84
N PHE A 95 -1.87 -9.16 2.55
CA PHE A 95 -3.09 -9.60 1.88
C PHE A 95 -3.38 -11.05 2.22
N SER A 96 -4.66 -11.41 2.35
CA SER A 96 -5.08 -12.78 2.48
C SER A 96 -4.78 -13.56 1.20
N LYS A 97 -4.71 -14.90 1.30
CA LYS A 97 -4.38 -15.75 0.15
C LYS A 97 -5.38 -15.61 -1.01
N ASP A 98 -6.64 -15.36 -0.69
CA ASP A 98 -7.69 -15.19 -1.69
C ASP A 98 -7.79 -13.75 -2.20
N GLY A 99 -7.00 -12.82 -1.63
CA GLY A 99 -7.03 -11.42 -2.00
C GLY A 99 -8.27 -10.65 -1.55
N ALA A 100 -9.10 -11.26 -0.72
CA ALA A 100 -10.37 -10.65 -0.30
C ALA A 100 -10.24 -9.75 0.92
N SER A 101 -9.10 -9.75 1.59
CA SER A 101 -8.88 -8.92 2.76
C SER A 101 -7.42 -8.51 2.93
N LEU A 102 -7.23 -7.45 3.70
CA LEU A 102 -5.90 -6.97 4.08
C LEU A 102 -5.82 -6.96 5.61
N LEU A 103 -4.89 -7.72 6.15
CA LEU A 103 -4.59 -7.68 7.58
C LEU A 103 -3.59 -6.55 7.82
N LEU A 104 -3.96 -5.63 8.71
CA LEU A 104 -3.12 -4.48 9.02
C LEU A 104 -2.91 -4.39 10.52
N THR A 105 -1.64 -4.30 10.93
CA THR A 105 -1.26 -4.06 12.33
C THR A 105 -0.57 -2.71 12.41
N TYR A 106 -1.06 -1.84 13.27
CA TYR A 106 -0.58 -0.46 13.33
C TYR A 106 -0.68 0.10 14.75
N LEU A 107 0.00 1.22 14.95
CA LEU A 107 -0.09 1.97 16.20
C LEU A 107 -1.23 2.97 16.08
N SER A 108 -2.15 2.95 17.04
CA SER A 108 -3.33 3.81 17.03
C SER A 108 -3.41 4.72 18.24
N GLY A 109 -4.01 5.89 18.06
CA GLY A 109 -4.30 6.84 19.10
C GLY A 109 -3.06 7.52 19.69
N GLU A 110 -3.28 8.39 20.66
CA GLU A 110 -2.19 9.13 21.33
C GLU A 110 -1.26 8.22 22.11
N LYS A 111 -1.77 7.11 22.62
CA LYS A 111 -0.99 6.16 23.40
C LYS A 111 -0.20 5.15 22.57
N GLN A 112 -0.31 5.25 21.26
CA GLN A 112 0.37 4.34 20.33
C GLN A 112 0.06 2.88 20.63
N THR A 113 -1.21 2.56 20.79
CA THR A 113 -1.68 1.21 21.07
C THR A 113 -1.57 0.34 19.82
N GLN A 114 -0.93 -0.81 19.91
CA GLN A 114 -0.86 -1.74 18.80
C GLN A 114 -2.24 -2.34 18.52
N THR A 115 -2.73 -2.12 17.32
CA THR A 115 -4.07 -2.51 16.89
C THR A 115 -3.98 -3.31 15.61
N SER A 116 -4.75 -4.40 15.52
CA SER A 116 -4.84 -5.19 14.30
C SER A 116 -6.26 -5.14 13.76
N GLU A 117 -6.38 -4.90 12.47
CA GLU A 117 -7.68 -4.89 11.77
C GLU A 117 -7.60 -5.69 10.49
N ILE A 118 -8.73 -6.30 10.15
CA ILE A 118 -8.90 -6.97 8.86
C ILE A 118 -9.80 -6.09 8.01
N LEU A 119 -9.24 -5.54 6.93
CA LEU A 119 -9.96 -4.69 6.00
C LEU A 119 -10.60 -5.57 4.93
N ASP A 120 -11.91 -5.48 4.80
CA ASP A 120 -12.66 -6.26 3.82
C ASP A 120 -12.56 -5.59 2.45
N LEU A 121 -12.03 -6.33 1.47
CA LEU A 121 -11.84 -5.87 0.10
C LEU A 121 -12.86 -6.46 -0.88
N THR A 122 -13.82 -7.23 -0.38
CA THR A 122 -14.82 -7.80 -1.28
C THR A 122 -15.81 -6.74 -1.77
N VAL A 123 -16.11 -6.83 -3.02
CA VAL A 123 -17.00 -5.91 -3.71
C VAL A 123 -18.37 -6.56 -3.87
#